data_185cd03582340f2cb45a75b83ec56be0
#
_entry.id   185cd03582340f2cb45a75b83ec56be0
#
_cell.length_a   1.000
_cell.length_b   1.000
_cell.length_c   1.000
_cell.angle_alpha   90.00
_cell.angle_beta   90.00
_cell.angle_gamma   90.00
#
_symmetry.space_group_name_H-M   'P 1'
#
loop_
_entity.id
_entity.type
_entity.pdbx_description
1 polymer ?
#
loop_
_entity_poly.entity_id
_entity_poly.type
_entity_poly.pdbx_seq_one_letter_code
_entity_poly.pdbx_strand_id
1 'polypeptide(L)'
;SAASDVYKRQYYGETVEILKDKVKLALANGLTPIFCIGEVLEEREANKQNEVVAAQLASVFDLSAEDFSKIVLAYEPVWAIGTGKTASPAQAQEIHAFIRSAVAEKYGKEIADNTSILYGGSCKPSNAKELFANPDVDGGLIGGAALKVADFKGIIDAFN
;
A
#
# COMPACT_ATOMS: atom_id res chain seq x y z
N SER A 1 2.05 14.29 -3.98
CA SER A 1 2.21 13.04 -3.24
C SER A 1 3.57 12.44 -3.56
N ALA A 2 4.43 12.28 -2.58
CA ALA A 2 5.70 11.58 -2.74
C ALA A 2 5.45 10.10 -2.43
N ALA A 3 4.92 9.35 -3.39
CA ALA A 3 4.89 7.90 -3.31
C ALA A 3 6.28 7.38 -3.69
N SER A 4 6.92 6.64 -2.79
CA SER A 4 8.14 5.91 -3.12
C SER A 4 7.75 4.46 -3.37
N ASP A 5 7.63 4.09 -4.65
CA ASP A 5 7.29 2.73 -5.05
C ASP A 5 8.32 1.74 -4.50
N VAL A 6 7.87 0.62 -3.95
CA VAL A 6 8.74 -0.37 -3.30
C VAL A 6 9.84 -0.87 -4.23
N TYR A 7 9.53 -1.16 -5.49
CA TYR A 7 10.51 -1.67 -6.45
C TYR A 7 11.59 -0.64 -6.82
N LYS A 8 11.33 0.66 -6.69
CA LYS A 8 12.29 1.73 -6.97
C LYS A 8 13.30 1.93 -5.85
N ARG A 9 13.00 1.52 -4.62
CA ARG A 9 13.88 1.72 -3.47
C ARG A 9 15.26 1.11 -3.68
N GLN A 10 15.31 -0.14 -4.14
CA GLN A 10 16.58 -0.81 -4.43
C GLN A 10 17.33 -0.12 -5.57
N TYR A 11 16.60 0.35 -6.60
CA TYR A 11 17.19 0.99 -7.76
C TYR A 11 17.80 2.36 -7.43
N TYR A 12 17.18 3.12 -6.53
CA TYR A 12 17.61 4.47 -6.14
C TYR A 12 18.35 4.50 -4.78
N GLY A 13 18.63 3.35 -4.17
CA GLY A 13 19.34 3.26 -2.89
C GLY A 13 18.59 3.92 -1.73
N GLU A 14 17.26 3.90 -1.74
CA GLU A 14 16.46 4.48 -0.66
C GLU A 14 16.48 3.59 0.58
N THR A 15 17.06 4.10 1.66
CA THR A 15 17.06 3.46 2.97
C THR A 15 15.81 3.81 3.78
N VAL A 16 15.60 3.07 4.87
CA VAL A 16 14.51 3.34 5.83
C VAL A 16 14.58 4.77 6.35
N GLU A 17 15.78 5.28 6.66
CA GLU A 17 16.00 6.64 7.16
C GLU A 17 15.62 7.69 6.11
N ILE A 18 16.01 7.49 4.85
CA ILE A 18 15.64 8.40 3.74
C ILE A 18 14.11 8.44 3.57
N LEU A 19 13.45 7.30 3.63
CA LEU A 19 11.98 7.23 3.49
C LEU A 19 11.28 7.93 4.65
N LYS A 20 11.75 7.73 5.87
CA LYS A 20 11.25 8.39 7.06
C LYS A 20 11.38 9.91 6.97
N ASP A 21 12.53 10.40 6.55
CA ASP A 21 12.77 11.84 6.37
C ASP A 21 11.88 12.42 5.27
N LYS A 22 11.67 11.69 4.16
CA LYS A 22 10.73 12.09 3.10
C LYS A 22 9.29 12.21 3.61
N VAL A 23 8.82 11.25 4.40
CA VAL A 23 7.47 11.29 4.99
C VAL A 23 7.34 12.51 5.92
N LYS A 24 8.29 12.72 6.82
CA LYS A 24 8.29 13.88 7.74
C LYS A 24 8.32 15.20 6.99
N LEU A 25 9.16 15.32 5.96
CA LEU A 25 9.25 16.52 5.16
C LEU A 25 7.94 16.79 4.37
N ALA A 26 7.32 15.76 3.83
CA ALA A 26 6.03 15.89 3.15
C ALA A 26 4.94 16.39 4.11
N LEU A 27 4.83 15.79 5.29
CA LEU A 27 3.89 16.22 6.33
C LEU A 27 4.13 17.66 6.78
N ALA A 28 5.40 18.05 7.01
CA ALA A 28 5.78 19.41 7.41
C ALA A 28 5.41 20.47 6.36
N ASN A 29 5.26 20.06 5.08
CA ASN A 29 4.84 20.93 3.98
C ASN A 29 3.35 20.77 3.61
N GLY A 30 2.55 20.16 4.46
CA GLY A 30 1.10 20.01 4.27
C GLY A 30 0.71 19.04 3.16
N LEU A 31 1.61 18.14 2.77
CA LEU A 31 1.32 17.09 1.79
C LEU A 31 0.82 15.83 2.51
N THR A 32 -0.03 15.07 1.83
CA THR A 32 -0.45 13.73 2.27
C THR A 32 0.46 12.68 1.62
N PRO A 33 1.38 12.05 2.37
CA PRO A 33 2.22 10.99 1.82
C PRO A 33 1.41 9.72 1.56
N ILE A 34 1.68 9.05 0.43
CA ILE A 34 1.30 7.66 0.22
C ILE A 34 2.55 6.83 0.49
N PHE A 35 2.54 6.04 1.54
CA PHE A 35 3.67 5.20 1.92
C PHE A 35 3.47 3.78 1.39
N CYS A 36 4.31 3.40 0.42
CA CYS A 36 4.22 2.10 -0.23
C CYS A 36 5.00 1.05 0.55
N ILE A 37 4.42 -0.13 0.71
CA ILE A 37 5.02 -1.31 1.36
C ILE A 37 4.69 -2.56 0.56
N GLY A 38 5.56 -3.55 0.57
CA GLY A 38 5.34 -4.81 -0.14
C GLY A 38 6.61 -5.64 -0.27
N GLU A 39 6.43 -6.89 -0.61
CA GLU A 39 7.48 -7.90 -0.72
C GLU A 39 7.80 -8.25 -2.18
N VAL A 40 8.98 -8.80 -2.41
CA VAL A 40 9.39 -9.41 -3.67
C VAL A 40 8.93 -10.87 -3.75
N LEU A 41 9.02 -11.49 -4.94
CA LEU A 41 8.52 -12.85 -5.16
C LEU A 41 9.20 -13.88 -4.26
N GLU A 42 10.50 -13.80 -4.11
CA GLU A 42 11.29 -14.71 -3.28
C GLU A 42 10.86 -14.68 -1.80
N GLU A 43 10.53 -13.49 -1.30
CA GLU A 43 10.03 -13.31 0.07
C GLU A 43 8.61 -13.90 0.22
N ARG A 44 7.77 -13.72 -0.80
CA ARG A 44 6.42 -14.31 -0.83
C ARG A 44 6.46 -15.83 -0.89
N GLU A 45 7.31 -16.41 -1.73
CA GLU A 45 7.49 -17.87 -1.84
C GLU A 45 8.08 -18.47 -0.56
N ALA A 46 8.88 -17.71 0.17
CA ALA A 46 9.40 -18.08 1.49
C ALA A 46 8.40 -17.87 2.65
N ASN A 47 7.17 -17.42 2.38
CA ASN A 47 6.15 -17.04 3.38
C ASN A 47 6.61 -15.94 4.36
N LYS A 48 7.46 -15.01 3.90
CA LYS A 48 8.02 -13.91 4.72
C LYS A 48 7.31 -12.56 4.49
N GLN A 49 6.23 -12.52 3.73
CA GLN A 49 5.51 -11.28 3.39
C GLN A 49 5.15 -10.45 4.62
N ASN A 50 4.69 -11.08 5.70
CA ASN A 50 4.29 -10.38 6.92
C ASN A 50 5.50 -9.77 7.64
N GLU A 51 6.63 -10.50 7.72
CA GLU A 51 7.87 -10.02 8.33
C GLU A 51 8.42 -8.81 7.57
N VAL A 52 8.43 -8.89 6.24
CA VAL A 52 8.92 -7.81 5.35
C VAL A 52 8.04 -6.58 5.50
N VAL A 53 6.73 -6.73 5.42
CA VAL A 53 5.77 -5.64 5.55
C VAL A 53 5.84 -5.00 6.94
N ALA A 54 5.96 -5.80 8.01
CA ALA A 54 6.13 -5.29 9.38
C ALA A 54 7.42 -4.47 9.51
N ALA A 55 8.54 -4.95 8.96
CA ALA A 55 9.81 -4.22 8.98
C ALA A 55 9.73 -2.88 8.22
N GLN A 56 9.00 -2.84 7.10
CA GLN A 56 8.79 -1.62 6.33
C GLN A 56 7.87 -0.63 7.08
N LEU A 57 6.80 -1.10 7.72
CA LEU A 57 5.91 -0.27 8.56
C LEU A 57 6.64 0.34 9.75
N ALA A 58 7.63 -0.37 10.33
CA ALA A 58 8.42 0.15 11.44
C ALA A 58 9.10 1.48 11.12
N SER A 59 9.37 1.77 9.84
CA SER A 59 9.96 3.05 9.41
C SER A 59 9.05 4.26 9.61
N VAL A 60 7.73 4.06 9.66
CA VAL A 60 6.74 5.12 9.91
C VAL A 60 6.05 5.00 11.27
N PHE A 61 6.31 3.93 12.02
CA PHE A 61 5.72 3.72 13.33
C PHE A 61 6.36 4.54 14.47
N ASP A 62 7.33 5.39 14.16
CA ASP A 62 7.84 6.41 15.07
C ASP A 62 7.19 7.79 14.88
N LEU A 63 6.29 7.93 13.91
CA LEU A 63 5.45 9.11 13.79
C LEU A 63 4.51 9.24 15.01
N SER A 64 4.11 10.46 15.34
CA SER A 64 3.02 10.69 16.28
C SER A 64 1.71 10.10 15.72
N ALA A 65 0.74 9.79 16.57
CA ALA A 65 -0.57 9.33 16.15
C ALA A 65 -1.26 10.36 15.22
N GLU A 66 -1.11 11.65 15.51
CA GLU A 66 -1.62 12.74 14.68
C GLU A 66 -0.98 12.74 13.28
N ASP A 67 0.35 12.59 13.19
CA ASP A 67 1.03 12.58 11.90
C ASP A 67 0.76 11.30 11.11
N PHE A 68 0.69 10.16 11.79
CA PHE A 68 0.33 8.89 11.16
C PHE A 68 -1.08 8.93 10.56
N SER A 69 -2.04 9.58 11.23
CA SER A 69 -3.41 9.71 10.70
C SER A 69 -3.52 10.52 9.40
N LYS A 70 -2.47 11.22 9.01
CA LYS A 70 -2.40 12.01 7.76
C LYS A 70 -1.80 11.25 6.57
N ILE A 71 -1.26 10.03 6.79
CA ILE A 71 -0.68 9.25 5.71
C ILE A 71 -1.67 8.22 5.15
N VAL A 72 -1.43 7.83 3.91
CA VAL A 72 -2.11 6.72 3.24
C VAL A 72 -1.09 5.60 3.09
N LEU A 73 -1.49 4.36 3.33
CA LEU A 73 -0.68 3.18 3.07
C LEU A 73 -1.06 2.59 1.71
N ALA A 74 -0.07 2.04 0.99
CA ALA A 74 -0.32 1.30 -0.23
C ALA A 74 0.48 -0.01 -0.20
N TYR A 75 -0.22 -1.14 -0.33
CA TYR A 75 0.43 -2.43 -0.46
C TYR A 75 0.75 -2.70 -1.93
N GLU A 76 2.03 -2.80 -2.23
CA GLU A 76 2.57 -3.07 -3.56
C GLU A 76 3.24 -4.44 -3.60
N PRO A 77 2.53 -5.54 -3.95
CA PRO A 77 3.19 -6.82 -4.23
C PRO A 77 4.11 -6.65 -5.43
N VAL A 78 5.42 -6.50 -5.20
CA VAL A 78 6.40 -6.18 -6.28
C VAL A 78 6.34 -7.20 -7.42
N TRP A 79 6.11 -8.46 -7.07
CA TRP A 79 5.95 -9.55 -8.03
C TRP A 79 4.68 -9.44 -8.92
N ALA A 80 3.74 -8.57 -8.57
CA ALA A 80 2.50 -8.32 -9.32
C ALA A 80 2.48 -6.93 -10.00
N ILE A 81 3.61 -6.21 -10.04
CA ILE A 81 3.71 -4.89 -10.68
C ILE A 81 4.32 -5.05 -12.08
N GLY A 82 3.54 -4.78 -13.13
CA GLY A 82 4.03 -4.82 -14.51
C GLY A 82 4.40 -6.21 -15.05
N THR A 83 4.19 -7.27 -14.30
CA THR A 83 4.55 -8.65 -14.67
C THR A 83 3.42 -9.42 -15.35
N GLY A 84 2.21 -8.88 -15.34
CA GLY A 84 1.00 -9.60 -15.75
C GLY A 84 0.43 -10.55 -14.69
N LYS A 85 1.16 -10.78 -13.58
CA LYS A 85 0.64 -11.49 -12.42
C LYS A 85 -0.21 -10.53 -11.57
N THR A 86 -1.17 -11.06 -10.84
CA THR A 86 -2.00 -10.33 -9.88
C THR A 86 -2.09 -11.12 -8.58
N ALA A 87 -2.13 -10.44 -7.45
CA ALA A 87 -2.53 -11.12 -6.22
C ALA A 87 -4.00 -11.53 -6.33
N SER A 88 -4.34 -12.70 -5.80
CA SER A 88 -5.75 -13.06 -5.67
C SER A 88 -6.44 -12.13 -4.66
N PRO A 89 -7.78 -11.95 -4.72
CA PRO A 89 -8.51 -11.18 -3.71
C PRO A 89 -8.23 -11.65 -2.28
N ALA A 90 -8.13 -12.96 -2.07
CA ALA A 90 -7.80 -13.53 -0.76
C ALA A 90 -6.37 -13.17 -0.29
N GLN A 91 -5.39 -13.19 -1.19
CA GLN A 91 -4.02 -12.77 -0.87
C GLN A 91 -3.94 -11.27 -0.55
N ALA A 92 -4.68 -10.43 -1.30
CA ALA A 92 -4.77 -9.02 -1.01
C ALA A 92 -5.42 -8.78 0.37
N GLN A 93 -6.54 -9.43 0.65
CA GLN A 93 -7.23 -9.34 1.94
C GLN A 93 -6.33 -9.75 3.10
N GLU A 94 -5.64 -10.89 2.99
CA GLU A 94 -4.75 -11.39 4.03
C GLU A 94 -3.71 -10.35 4.47
N ILE A 95 -3.01 -9.76 3.51
CA ILE A 95 -1.94 -8.80 3.81
C ILE A 95 -2.50 -7.44 4.25
N HIS A 96 -3.63 -7.00 3.68
CA HIS A 96 -4.30 -5.76 4.12
C HIS A 96 -4.81 -5.87 5.55
N ALA A 97 -5.41 -7.01 5.93
CA ALA A 97 -5.82 -7.28 7.31
C ALA A 97 -4.62 -7.30 8.27
N PHE A 98 -3.49 -7.90 7.85
CA PHE A 98 -2.25 -7.87 8.62
C PHE A 98 -1.75 -6.44 8.84
N ILE A 99 -1.71 -5.61 7.78
CA ILE A 99 -1.29 -4.21 7.86
C ILE A 99 -2.20 -3.44 8.83
N ARG A 100 -3.53 -3.58 8.69
CA ARG A 100 -4.49 -2.91 9.57
C ARG A 100 -4.33 -3.35 11.03
N SER A 101 -4.10 -4.64 11.27
CA SER A 101 -3.83 -5.16 12.61
C SER A 101 -2.56 -4.58 13.23
N ALA A 102 -1.48 -4.46 12.45
CA ALA A 102 -0.23 -3.86 12.90
C ALA A 102 -0.40 -2.36 13.25
N VAL A 103 -1.19 -1.64 12.46
CA VAL A 103 -1.55 -0.23 12.77
C VAL A 103 -2.38 -0.15 14.04
N ALA A 104 -3.36 -1.07 14.22
CA ALA A 104 -4.19 -1.11 15.41
C ALA A 104 -3.39 -1.41 16.68
N GLU A 105 -2.42 -2.32 16.60
CA GLU A 105 -1.51 -2.63 17.70
C GLU A 105 -0.67 -1.42 18.10
N LYS A 106 -0.22 -0.63 17.14
CA LYS A 106 0.65 0.53 17.37
C LYS A 106 -0.11 1.79 17.82
N TYR A 107 -1.22 2.10 17.18
CA TYR A 107 -1.92 3.39 17.33
C TYR A 107 -3.36 3.26 17.82
N GLY A 108 -3.86 2.05 18.00
CA GLY A 108 -5.23 1.78 18.39
C GLY A 108 -6.19 1.61 17.23
N LYS A 109 -7.32 0.96 17.53
CA LYS A 109 -8.33 0.58 16.53
C LYS A 109 -8.90 1.76 15.75
N GLU A 110 -9.16 2.88 16.42
CA GLU A 110 -9.74 4.07 15.78
C GLU A 110 -8.86 4.60 14.64
N ILE A 111 -7.55 4.70 14.86
CA ILE A 111 -6.61 5.14 13.82
C ILE A 111 -6.53 4.09 12.72
N ALA A 112 -6.47 2.82 13.06
CA ALA A 112 -6.41 1.74 12.08
C ALA A 112 -7.64 1.70 11.17
N ASP A 113 -8.84 1.88 11.74
CA ASP A 113 -10.09 1.90 10.97
C ASP A 113 -10.20 3.12 10.03
N ASN A 114 -9.56 4.24 10.41
CA ASN A 114 -9.54 5.48 9.61
C ASN A 114 -8.33 5.57 8.65
N THR A 115 -7.37 4.64 8.72
CA THR A 115 -6.22 4.62 7.81
C THR A 115 -6.62 3.97 6.49
N SER A 116 -6.48 4.70 5.38
CA SER A 116 -6.68 4.12 4.05
C SER A 116 -5.51 3.22 3.67
N ILE A 117 -5.81 1.97 3.30
CA ILE A 117 -4.84 0.97 2.84
C ILE A 117 -5.20 0.58 1.41
N LEU A 118 -4.42 1.06 0.44
CA LEU A 118 -4.67 0.88 -0.99
C LEU A 118 -3.97 -0.36 -1.51
N TYR A 119 -4.61 -1.06 -2.45
CA TYR A 119 -3.96 -2.12 -3.21
C TYR A 119 -3.20 -1.50 -4.41
N GLY A 120 -1.89 -1.69 -4.47
CA GLY A 120 -1.00 -1.12 -5.49
C GLY A 120 -0.48 -2.14 -6.53
N GLY A 121 -0.97 -3.38 -6.50
CA GLY A 121 -0.68 -4.36 -7.53
C GLY A 121 -1.48 -4.14 -8.81
N SER A 122 -1.38 -5.08 -9.76
CA SER A 122 -2.10 -4.99 -11.03
C SER A 122 -3.61 -5.00 -10.81
N CYS A 123 -4.27 -3.89 -11.17
CA CYS A 123 -5.70 -3.70 -11.08
C CYS A 123 -6.27 -3.31 -12.46
N LYS A 124 -7.38 -3.96 -12.84
CA LYS A 124 -8.09 -3.78 -14.11
C LYS A 124 -9.59 -3.77 -13.82
N PRO A 125 -10.44 -3.29 -14.75
CA PRO A 125 -11.90 -3.36 -14.58
C PRO A 125 -12.41 -4.78 -14.26
N SER A 126 -11.74 -5.80 -14.80
CA SER A 126 -12.16 -7.20 -14.65
C SER A 126 -11.90 -7.80 -13.26
N ASN A 127 -10.97 -7.25 -12.46
CA ASN A 127 -10.65 -7.76 -11.11
C ASN A 127 -10.89 -6.73 -9.99
N ALA A 128 -11.16 -5.48 -10.34
CA ALA A 128 -11.33 -4.40 -9.38
C ALA A 128 -12.47 -4.68 -8.38
N LYS A 129 -13.62 -5.17 -8.88
CA LYS A 129 -14.79 -5.45 -8.03
C LYS A 129 -14.49 -6.48 -6.95
N GLU A 130 -13.80 -7.58 -7.30
CA GLU A 130 -13.45 -8.63 -6.35
C GLU A 130 -12.39 -8.16 -5.35
N LEU A 131 -11.43 -7.37 -5.81
CA LEU A 131 -10.40 -6.79 -4.94
C LEU A 131 -11.00 -5.83 -3.92
N PHE A 132 -11.85 -4.90 -4.37
CA PHE A 132 -12.41 -3.85 -3.50
C PHE A 132 -13.61 -4.32 -2.68
N ALA A 133 -14.14 -5.51 -2.93
CA ALA A 133 -15.16 -6.14 -2.06
C ALA A 133 -14.56 -6.68 -0.74
N ASN A 134 -13.23 -6.72 -0.61
CA ASN A 134 -12.58 -7.17 0.60
C ASN A 134 -12.61 -6.09 1.69
N PRO A 135 -12.90 -6.44 2.95
CA PRO A 135 -13.15 -5.48 4.02
C PRO A 135 -11.96 -4.60 4.41
N ASP A 136 -10.72 -5.05 4.14
CA ASP A 136 -9.52 -4.31 4.48
C ASP A 136 -8.84 -3.63 3.28
N VAL A 137 -9.40 -3.76 2.08
CA VAL A 137 -8.92 -3.12 0.85
C VAL A 137 -9.74 -1.85 0.61
N ASP A 138 -9.23 -0.69 1.01
CA ASP A 138 -9.98 0.58 0.95
C ASP A 138 -9.99 1.22 -0.43
N GLY A 139 -9.20 0.69 -1.37
CA GLY A 139 -9.11 1.23 -2.72
C GLY A 139 -7.91 0.73 -3.48
N GLY A 140 -7.58 1.41 -4.56
CA GLY A 140 -6.45 1.06 -5.43
C GLY A 140 -5.52 2.23 -5.73
N LEU A 141 -4.21 1.95 -5.73
CA LEU A 141 -3.20 2.84 -6.31
C LEU A 141 -2.96 2.39 -7.75
N ILE A 142 -3.56 3.10 -8.71
CA ILE A 142 -3.68 2.64 -10.09
C ILE A 142 -2.58 3.25 -10.96
N GLY A 143 -1.77 2.39 -11.59
CA GLY A 143 -0.72 2.77 -12.53
C GLY A 143 -1.21 2.79 -13.98
N GLY A 144 -0.74 1.83 -14.79
CA GLY A 144 -0.99 1.81 -16.24
C GLY A 144 -2.45 1.87 -16.68
N ALA A 145 -3.37 1.27 -15.92
CA ALA A 145 -4.79 1.33 -16.25
C ALA A 145 -5.38 2.76 -16.13
N ALA A 146 -4.77 3.63 -15.33
CA ALA A 146 -5.20 5.04 -15.23
C ALA A 146 -4.88 5.87 -16.48
N LEU A 147 -4.02 5.37 -17.37
CA LEU A 147 -3.67 6.03 -18.63
C LEU A 147 -4.78 5.90 -19.71
N LYS A 148 -5.75 5.03 -19.48
CA LYS A 148 -6.89 4.82 -20.40
C LYS A 148 -8.19 5.13 -19.66
N VAL A 149 -8.94 6.11 -20.16
CA VAL A 149 -10.20 6.59 -19.55
C VAL A 149 -11.19 5.45 -19.31
N ALA A 150 -11.37 4.55 -20.28
CA ALA A 150 -12.30 3.43 -20.16
C ALA A 150 -11.89 2.45 -19.05
N ASP A 151 -10.60 2.13 -18.94
CA ASP A 151 -10.08 1.23 -17.92
C ASP A 151 -10.18 1.88 -16.52
N PHE A 152 -9.77 3.12 -16.39
CA PHE A 152 -9.84 3.85 -15.13
C PHE A 152 -11.28 4.03 -14.64
N LYS A 153 -12.18 4.41 -15.56
CA LYS A 153 -13.62 4.49 -15.25
C LYS A 153 -14.17 3.14 -14.78
N GLY A 154 -13.84 2.04 -15.48
CA GLY A 154 -14.28 0.71 -15.08
C GLY A 154 -13.79 0.27 -13.69
N ILE A 155 -12.60 0.75 -13.28
CA ILE A 155 -12.08 0.51 -11.93
C ILE A 155 -12.86 1.35 -10.90
N ILE A 156 -13.18 2.62 -11.21
CA ILE A 156 -13.98 3.48 -10.34
C ILE A 156 -15.40 2.92 -10.17
N ASP A 157 -16.01 2.46 -11.26
CA ASP A 157 -17.36 1.87 -11.24
C ASP A 157 -17.45 0.59 -10.39
N ALA A 158 -16.31 -0.04 -10.08
CA ALA A 158 -16.27 -1.23 -9.23
C ALA A 158 -16.61 -0.99 -7.75
N PHE A 159 -16.65 0.29 -7.31
CA PHE A 159 -17.10 0.69 -5.97
C PHE A 159 -18.62 0.89 -5.85
N ASN A 160 -19.37 0.77 -6.97
CA ASN A 160 -20.82 0.99 -7.01
C ASN A 160 -21.61 -0.33 -7.04
#